data_7539cb9977c84fe4907128c29b66fad1
#
_entry.id   7539cb9977c84fe4907128c29b66fad1
#
_cell.length_a   1.000
_cell.length_b   1.000
_cell.length_c   1.000
_cell.angle_alpha   90.00
_cell.angle_beta   90.00
_cell.angle_gamma   90.00
#
_symmetry.space_group_name_H-M   'P 1'
#
loop_
_entity.id
_entity.type
_entity.pdbx_description
1 polymer ?
#
loop_
_entity_poly.entity_id
_entity_poly.type
_entity_poly.pdbx_seq_one_letter_code
_entity_poly.pdbx_strand_id
1 'polypeptide(L)'
;MKNLALGFVSLRPAQLQEHICDARENEYLICLKQLERVLPKSFDFLVCENTIDDPTEIKNEELREYLSNTEMCATGSESNIGTSNKGMGELLQLKTALDQTDIDKYENICYVTARRFNTCPYVFDSTET
;
A
#
# COMPACT_ATOMS: atom_id res chain seq x y z
N MET A 1 -9.24 -21.25 2.08
CA MET A 1 -9.45 -19.80 2.03
C MET A 1 -8.15 -19.07 1.74
N LYS A 2 -8.27 -17.87 1.19
CA LYS A 2 -7.10 -17.04 0.90
C LYS A 2 -6.82 -16.06 2.04
N ASN A 3 -5.62 -15.52 2.01
CA ASN A 3 -5.20 -14.44 2.90
C ASN A 3 -5.07 -13.16 2.08
N LEU A 4 -5.17 -12.02 2.74
CA LEU A 4 -5.04 -10.71 2.10
C LEU A 4 -3.89 -9.93 2.74
N ALA A 5 -3.00 -9.40 1.91
CA ALA A 5 -1.98 -8.46 2.35
C ALA A 5 -2.36 -7.06 1.88
N LEU A 6 -2.44 -6.12 2.81
CA LEU A 6 -2.68 -4.71 2.53
C LEU A 6 -1.33 -3.98 2.57
N GLY A 7 -0.85 -3.55 1.42
CA GLY A 7 0.40 -2.79 1.32
C GLY A 7 0.10 -1.30 1.35
N PHE A 8 0.40 -0.66 2.46
CA PHE A 8 0.08 0.75 2.66
C PHE A 8 1.19 1.64 2.11
N VAL A 9 0.81 2.56 1.24
CA VAL A 9 1.72 3.52 0.62
C VAL A 9 1.20 4.94 0.79
N SER A 10 2.12 5.88 0.90
CA SER A 10 1.85 7.32 0.90
C SER A 10 2.87 7.95 -0.04
N LEU A 11 2.53 8.01 -1.32
CA LEU A 11 3.49 8.35 -2.37
C LEU A 11 3.89 9.83 -2.35
N ARG A 12 2.90 10.71 -2.23
CA ARG A 12 3.14 12.14 -2.36
C ARG A 12 2.44 12.94 -1.25
N PRO A 13 2.86 12.78 0.02
CA PRO A 13 2.29 13.58 1.12
C PRO A 13 2.41 15.07 0.85
N ALA A 14 1.32 15.81 1.06
CA ALA A 14 1.26 17.25 0.75
C ALA A 14 2.28 18.09 1.54
N GLN A 15 2.64 17.63 2.74
CA GLN A 15 3.58 18.34 3.60
C GLN A 15 5.05 18.13 3.23
N LEU A 16 5.34 17.22 2.30
CA LEU A 16 6.71 16.94 1.88
C LEU A 16 7.06 17.69 0.60
N GLN A 17 8.34 18.04 0.46
CA GLN A 17 8.85 18.66 -0.75
C GLN A 17 8.80 17.70 -1.94
N GLU A 18 8.70 18.25 -3.13
CA GLU A 18 8.53 17.47 -4.34
C GLU A 18 9.65 16.45 -4.57
N HIS A 19 10.91 16.85 -4.37
CA HIS A 19 12.03 15.93 -4.58
C HIS A 19 12.03 14.77 -3.59
N ILE A 20 11.46 14.98 -2.39
CA ILE A 20 11.33 13.91 -1.40
C ILE A 20 10.23 12.95 -1.84
N CYS A 21 9.12 13.47 -2.39
CA CYS A 21 8.06 12.64 -2.95
C CYS A 21 8.57 11.80 -4.13
N ASP A 22 9.40 12.40 -4.99
CA ASP A 22 9.99 11.68 -6.12
C ASP A 22 10.88 10.52 -5.63
N ALA A 23 11.68 10.76 -4.60
CA ALA A 23 12.50 9.72 -3.99
C ALA A 23 11.65 8.62 -3.38
N ARG A 24 10.53 8.98 -2.75
CA ARG A 24 9.60 8.01 -2.17
C ARG A 24 8.99 7.11 -3.23
N GLU A 25 8.63 7.65 -4.38
CA GLU A 25 8.06 6.85 -5.46
C GLU A 25 9.02 5.73 -5.86
N ASN A 26 10.31 6.06 -6.01
CA ASN A 26 11.31 5.07 -6.36
C ASN A 26 11.48 4.03 -5.26
N GLU A 27 11.51 4.47 -4.01
CA GLU A 27 11.63 3.60 -2.84
C GLU A 27 10.44 2.63 -2.75
N TYR A 28 9.21 3.13 -2.94
CA TYR A 28 8.02 2.29 -2.93
C TYR A 28 8.00 1.28 -4.06
N LEU A 29 8.45 1.68 -5.24
CA LEU A 29 8.51 0.76 -6.38
C LEU A 29 9.35 -0.47 -6.04
N ILE A 30 10.53 -0.24 -5.47
CA ILE A 30 11.44 -1.31 -5.09
C ILE A 30 10.82 -2.18 -3.99
N CYS A 31 10.25 -1.54 -2.96
CA CYS A 31 9.69 -2.25 -1.82
C CYS A 31 8.43 -3.03 -2.17
N LEU A 32 7.56 -2.48 -3.03
CA LEU A 32 6.35 -3.18 -3.47
C LEU A 32 6.70 -4.41 -4.29
N LYS A 33 7.68 -4.31 -5.17
CA LYS A 33 8.13 -5.47 -5.95
C LYS A 33 8.74 -6.53 -5.04
N GLN A 34 9.48 -6.11 -4.04
CA GLN A 34 10.07 -7.03 -3.07
C GLN A 34 8.99 -7.73 -2.24
N LEU A 35 8.02 -6.97 -1.77
CA LEU A 35 6.92 -7.53 -0.98
C LEU A 35 6.13 -8.56 -1.80
N GLU A 36 5.78 -8.23 -3.03
CA GLU A 36 5.05 -9.14 -3.90
C GLU A 36 5.82 -10.45 -4.12
N ARG A 37 7.15 -10.34 -4.22
CA ARG A 37 8.00 -11.51 -4.44
C ARG A 37 8.01 -12.46 -3.24
N VAL A 38 7.94 -11.92 -2.02
CA VAL A 38 8.01 -12.75 -0.80
C VAL A 38 6.64 -13.22 -0.32
N LEU A 39 5.54 -12.69 -0.88
CA LEU A 39 4.20 -13.12 -0.50
C LEU A 39 3.93 -14.53 -1.01
N PRO A 40 3.43 -15.44 -0.14
CA PRO A 40 2.98 -16.75 -0.58
C PRO A 40 1.82 -16.66 -1.56
N LYS A 41 1.63 -17.70 -2.34
CA LYS A 41 0.55 -17.76 -3.36
C LYS A 41 -0.85 -17.71 -2.77
N SER A 42 -0.99 -18.04 -1.51
CA SER A 42 -2.28 -17.99 -0.80
C SER A 42 -2.71 -16.54 -0.49
N PHE A 43 -1.88 -15.55 -0.77
CA PHE A 43 -2.18 -14.15 -0.52
C PHE A 43 -2.62 -13.43 -1.77
N ASP A 44 -3.73 -12.71 -1.65
CA ASP A 44 -4.05 -11.63 -2.57
C ASP A 44 -3.35 -10.37 -2.05
N PHE A 45 -3.02 -9.45 -2.95
CA PHE A 45 -2.28 -8.25 -2.60
C PHE A 45 -3.05 -7.02 -3.05
N LEU A 46 -3.32 -6.11 -2.11
CA LEU A 46 -4.01 -4.85 -2.37
C LEU A 46 -3.12 -3.70 -1.91
N VAL A 47 -2.83 -2.79 -2.81
CA VAL A 47 -2.08 -1.56 -2.47
C VAL A 47 -3.07 -0.49 -2.04
N CYS A 48 -2.83 0.12 -0.89
CA CYS A 48 -3.67 1.20 -0.35
C CYS A 48 -2.89 2.50 -0.34
N GLU A 49 -3.36 3.48 -1.10
CA GLU A 49 -2.70 4.78 -1.29
C GLU A 49 -3.59 5.90 -0.75
N ASN A 50 -3.02 6.87 -0.04
CA ASN A 50 -3.82 7.90 0.62
C ASN A 50 -3.37 9.34 0.33
N THR A 51 -2.53 9.57 -0.67
CA THR A 51 -2.00 10.93 -0.91
C THR A 51 -2.31 11.51 -2.28
N ILE A 52 -2.74 10.68 -3.23
CA ILE A 52 -3.03 11.16 -4.59
C ILE A 52 -4.49 10.92 -4.95
N ASP A 53 -5.04 11.77 -5.79
CA ASP A 53 -6.41 11.64 -6.29
C ASP A 53 -6.45 10.95 -7.64
N ASP A 54 -5.36 11.03 -8.40
CA ASP A 54 -5.29 10.50 -9.77
C ASP A 54 -3.93 9.85 -10.01
N PRO A 55 -3.88 8.67 -10.62
CA PRO A 55 -2.61 8.01 -10.95
C PRO A 55 -1.65 8.84 -11.80
N THR A 56 -2.16 9.84 -12.55
CA THR A 56 -1.30 10.73 -13.35
C THR A 56 -0.41 11.61 -12.48
N GLU A 57 -0.68 11.73 -11.19
CA GLU A 57 0.18 12.46 -10.26
C GLU A 57 1.49 11.72 -9.97
N ILE A 58 1.54 10.44 -10.27
CA ILE A 58 2.76 9.63 -10.09
C ILE A 58 3.72 9.98 -11.23
N LYS A 59 4.90 10.49 -10.88
CA LYS A 59 5.90 10.92 -11.86
C LYS A 59 6.77 9.79 -12.37
N ASN A 60 7.01 8.78 -11.55
CA ASN A 60 7.80 7.62 -11.94
C ASN A 60 6.96 6.73 -12.86
N GLU A 61 7.33 6.68 -14.15
CA GLU A 61 6.58 5.92 -15.15
C GLU A 61 6.54 4.42 -14.84
N GLU A 62 7.63 3.87 -14.36
CA GLU A 62 7.71 2.46 -14.01
C GLU A 62 6.77 2.12 -12.85
N LEU A 63 6.71 2.99 -11.84
CA LEU A 63 5.78 2.81 -10.73
C LEU A 63 4.34 2.93 -11.19
N ARG A 64 4.04 3.91 -12.03
CA ARG A 64 2.70 4.11 -12.58
C ARG A 64 2.24 2.88 -13.35
N GLU A 65 3.12 2.35 -14.18
CA GLU A 65 2.83 1.13 -14.94
C GLU A 65 2.63 -0.07 -14.01
N TYR A 66 3.50 -0.23 -13.01
CA TYR A 66 3.37 -1.30 -12.02
C TYR A 66 2.02 -1.24 -11.31
N LEU A 67 1.62 -0.06 -10.84
CA LEU A 67 0.36 0.11 -10.12
C LEU A 67 -0.87 -0.04 -11.02
N SER A 68 -0.75 0.23 -12.32
CA SER A 68 -1.86 0.01 -13.26
C SER A 68 -2.17 -1.48 -13.45
N ASN A 69 -1.21 -2.34 -13.15
CA ASN A 69 -1.36 -3.79 -13.23
C ASN A 69 -1.57 -4.44 -11.85
N THR A 70 -1.75 -3.63 -10.82
CA THR A 70 -1.91 -4.09 -9.44
C THR A 70 -3.25 -3.58 -8.92
N GLU A 71 -3.92 -4.40 -8.13
CA GLU A 71 -5.16 -3.97 -7.48
C GLU A 71 -4.85 -2.89 -6.46
N MET A 72 -5.53 -1.75 -6.56
CA MET A 72 -5.25 -0.59 -5.72
C MET A 72 -6.53 0.03 -5.18
N CYS A 73 -6.50 0.36 -3.90
CA CYS A 73 -7.52 1.13 -3.21
C CYS A 73 -6.95 2.52 -2.93
N ALA A 74 -7.56 3.56 -3.51
CA ALA A 74 -7.15 4.94 -3.28
C ALA A 74 -8.16 5.62 -2.37
N THR A 75 -7.67 6.20 -1.28
CA THR A 75 -8.53 6.94 -0.35
C THR A 75 -8.56 8.44 -0.67
N GLY A 76 -7.72 8.88 -1.62
CA GLY A 76 -7.64 10.25 -2.04
C GLY A 76 -6.80 11.13 -1.11
N SER A 77 -6.47 12.31 -1.60
CA SER A 77 -5.64 13.25 -0.85
C SER A 77 -6.33 13.81 0.40
N GLU A 78 -7.65 13.75 0.46
CA GLU A 78 -8.41 14.27 1.60
C GLU A 78 -8.10 13.54 2.91
N SER A 79 -7.78 12.25 2.85
CA SER A 79 -7.45 11.48 4.04
C SER A 79 -6.13 11.95 4.68
N ASN A 80 -5.30 12.65 3.91
CA ASN A 80 -4.00 13.14 4.34
C ASN A 80 -3.98 14.66 4.56
N ILE A 81 -4.88 15.40 3.88
CA ILE A 81 -4.96 16.85 3.96
C ILE A 81 -5.68 17.26 5.24
N GLY A 82 -5.09 18.20 5.96
CA GLY A 82 -5.71 18.77 7.15
C GLY A 82 -5.59 17.92 8.40
N THR A 83 -4.99 16.76 8.32
CA THR A 83 -4.70 16.00 9.52
C THR A 83 -3.21 16.07 9.83
N SER A 84 -2.89 16.53 11.04
CA SER A 84 -1.53 16.56 11.53
C SER A 84 -1.12 15.25 12.18
N ASN A 85 -2.03 14.30 12.24
CA ASN A 85 -1.82 13.01 12.90
C ASN A 85 -1.71 11.88 11.88
N LYS A 86 -0.49 11.38 11.69
CA LYS A 86 -0.23 10.27 10.77
C LYS A 86 -1.01 9.01 11.12
N GLY A 87 -1.16 8.75 12.41
CA GLY A 87 -1.92 7.59 12.87
C GLY A 87 -3.36 7.64 12.42
N MET A 88 -3.97 8.83 12.45
CA MET A 88 -5.34 9.00 11.98
C MET A 88 -5.43 8.77 10.47
N GLY A 89 -4.45 9.26 9.71
CA GLY A 89 -4.39 9.04 8.27
C GLY A 89 -4.32 7.56 7.92
N GLU A 90 -3.48 6.81 8.62
CA GLU A 90 -3.36 5.37 8.42
C GLU A 90 -4.63 4.63 8.80
N LEU A 91 -5.29 5.05 9.88
CA LEU A 91 -6.53 4.45 10.33
C LEU A 91 -7.65 4.64 9.31
N LEU A 92 -7.76 5.83 8.73
CA LEU A 92 -8.73 6.13 7.67
C LEU A 92 -8.44 5.29 6.42
N GLN A 93 -7.17 5.14 6.09
CA GLN A 93 -6.73 4.32 4.96
C GLN A 93 -7.12 2.85 5.18
N LEU A 94 -6.89 2.33 6.37
CA LEU A 94 -7.26 0.97 6.73
C LEU A 94 -8.78 0.79 6.67
N LYS A 95 -9.54 1.72 7.25
CA LYS A 95 -11.00 1.67 7.23
C LYS A 95 -11.53 1.63 5.80
N THR A 96 -11.03 2.49 4.93
CA THR A 96 -11.47 2.54 3.53
C THR A 96 -11.15 1.25 2.81
N ALA A 97 -9.95 0.70 3.03
CA ALA A 97 -9.55 -0.56 2.41
C ALA A 97 -10.46 -1.71 2.84
N LEU A 98 -10.79 -1.78 4.13
CA LEU A 98 -11.67 -2.83 4.65
C LEU A 98 -13.11 -2.67 4.14
N ASP A 99 -13.59 -1.42 4.03
CA ASP A 99 -14.94 -1.15 3.52
C ASP A 99 -15.07 -1.52 2.04
N GLN A 100 -14.00 -1.40 1.26
CA GLN A 100 -14.00 -1.71 -0.16
C GLN A 100 -13.66 -3.18 -0.47
N THR A 101 -13.30 -3.93 0.53
CA THR A 101 -12.85 -5.31 0.37
C THR A 101 -13.90 -6.26 0.95
N ASP A 102 -14.16 -7.37 0.27
CA ASP A 102 -14.97 -8.45 0.81
C ASP A 102 -14.14 -9.25 1.80
N ILE A 103 -14.12 -8.80 3.05
CA ILE A 103 -13.27 -9.36 4.10
C ILE A 103 -13.66 -10.80 4.46
N ASP A 104 -14.90 -11.20 4.20
CA ASP A 104 -15.36 -12.56 4.51
C ASP A 104 -14.72 -13.62 3.61
N LYS A 105 -14.13 -13.20 2.50
CA LYS A 105 -13.39 -14.04 1.58
C LYS A 105 -12.05 -14.50 2.14
N TYR A 106 -11.54 -13.82 3.17
CA TYR A 106 -10.18 -14.03 3.64
C TYR A 106 -10.15 -14.61 5.05
N GLU A 107 -9.23 -15.53 5.26
CA GLU A 107 -8.99 -16.12 6.57
C GLU A 107 -8.14 -15.22 7.44
N ASN A 108 -7.14 -14.58 6.83
CA ASN A 108 -6.25 -13.65 7.53
C ASN A 108 -6.05 -12.40 6.69
N ILE A 109 -5.93 -11.26 7.36
CA ILE A 109 -5.61 -9.99 6.72
C ILE A 109 -4.36 -9.45 7.40
N CYS A 110 -3.31 -9.21 6.59
CA CYS A 110 -2.05 -8.67 7.06
C CYS A 110 -1.89 -7.23 6.63
N TYR A 111 -1.56 -6.37 7.56
CA TYR A 111 -1.22 -4.98 7.32
C TYR A 111 0.29 -4.87 7.16
N VAL A 112 0.75 -4.30 6.05
CA VAL A 112 2.18 -4.18 5.77
C VAL A 112 2.52 -2.76 5.34
N THR A 113 3.54 -2.19 5.96
CA THR A 113 4.11 -0.92 5.51
C THR A 113 5.01 -1.20 4.31
N ALA A 114 4.71 -0.59 3.17
CA ALA A 114 5.39 -0.93 1.92
C ALA A 114 6.66 -0.11 1.67
N ARG A 115 7.20 0.58 2.68
CA ARG A 115 8.43 1.38 2.57
C ARG A 115 9.68 0.65 3.08
N ARG A 116 9.51 -0.53 3.65
CA ARG A 116 10.61 -1.30 4.21
C ARG A 116 10.79 -2.58 3.42
N PHE A 117 12.03 -3.01 3.26
CA PHE A 117 12.30 -4.30 2.68
C PHE A 117 11.82 -5.40 3.62
N ASN A 118 11.07 -6.32 3.07
CA ASN A 118 10.64 -7.49 3.80
C ASN A 118 11.40 -8.69 3.23
N THR A 119 12.48 -9.07 3.91
CA THR A 119 13.33 -10.18 3.48
C THR A 119 13.05 -11.46 4.24
N CYS A 120 12.14 -11.41 5.22
CA CYS A 120 11.82 -12.59 6.04
C CYS A 120 10.42 -13.13 5.69
N PRO A 121 10.33 -14.21 4.89
CA PRO A 121 9.04 -14.76 4.50
C PRO A 121 8.30 -15.44 5.66
N TYR A 122 8.97 -15.72 6.76
CA TYR A 122 8.35 -16.41 7.90
C TYR A 122 7.18 -15.62 8.50
N VAL A 123 7.19 -14.29 8.34
CA VAL A 123 6.08 -13.46 8.80
C VAL A 123 4.76 -13.89 8.14
N PHE A 124 4.82 -14.28 6.86
CA PHE A 124 3.64 -14.71 6.12
C PHE A 124 3.36 -16.19 6.30
N ASP A 125 4.40 -17.00 6.48
CA ASP A 125 4.23 -18.43 6.71
C ASP A 125 3.44 -18.70 7.99
N SER A 126 3.64 -17.89 9.03
CA SER A 126 2.93 -18.04 10.30
C SER A 126 1.43 -17.80 10.17
N THR A 127 0.97 -17.08 9.16
CA THR A 127 -0.46 -16.82 8.92
C THR A 127 -1.14 -17.94 8.15
N GLU A 128 -0.37 -18.84 7.55
CA GLU A 128 -0.90 -19.95 6.75
C GLU A 128 -1.21 -21.19 7.58
N THR A 129 -0.75 -21.20 8.80
CA THR A 129 -1.03 -22.32 9.71
C THR A 129 -2.34 -22.10 10.41
#